data_4a737b6e8b501cfa32b37699f3805687
#
_entry.id   4a737b6e8b501cfa32b37699f3805687
#
_cell.length_a   1.000
_cell.length_b   1.000
_cell.length_c   1.000
_cell.angle_alpha   90.00
_cell.angle_beta   90.00
_cell.angle_gamma   90.00
#
_symmetry.space_group_name_H-M   'P 1'
#
loop_
_entity.id
_entity.type
_entity.pdbx_description
1 polymer ?
#
loop_
_entity_poly.entity_id
_entity_poly.type
_entity_poly.pdbx_seq_one_letter_code
_entity_poly.pdbx_strand_id
1 'polypeptide(L)'
;ALASGTSAIHLALVAMNVGPGDEVLCQSFTFAASVNPIVYQGATPVFIDSESKTWNMDPELLETAIKDRIAKTGKKPKTIILVYLYGMPSYIDEIMEVANRYEIPVIEDSAEAFGSVYNNKACGTFGRFGVMSFNGNKMITTSGGGALICPDGKTASRILYFATQARQPKSYYLHTEIGYNYRMSNICAGIGRGQMTIANEHIAHHRHLKDFYVEGFRDVDDIVVHVAPENFMQSNYWLNAITFNNIRCTVTGEPDPFVKKVQQHLASVGVESRPLWKPMHTQPVFKDA
;
A
#
# COMPACT_ATOMS: atom_id res chain seq x y z
N ALA A 1 13.64 6.63 8.47
CA ALA A 1 13.71 6.79 7.01
C ALA A 1 14.48 5.61 6.41
N LEU A 2 13.96 5.05 5.32
CA LEU A 2 14.42 3.82 4.68
C LEU A 2 14.61 4.03 3.17
N ALA A 3 15.22 3.04 2.51
CA ALA A 3 15.57 3.11 1.08
C ALA A 3 14.36 3.01 0.14
N SER A 4 13.24 2.45 0.60
CA SER A 4 11.99 2.31 -0.17
C SER A 4 10.81 1.94 0.73
N GLY A 5 9.58 2.06 0.21
CA GLY A 5 8.39 1.49 0.87
C GLY A 5 8.47 -0.04 0.99
N THR A 6 9.00 -0.73 -0.03
CA THR A 6 9.22 -2.18 0.01
C THR A 6 10.13 -2.61 1.16
N SER A 7 11.25 -1.88 1.38
CA SER A 7 12.13 -2.14 2.53
C SER A 7 11.45 -1.84 3.86
N ALA A 8 10.51 -0.90 3.91
CA ALA A 8 9.75 -0.60 5.11
C ALA A 8 8.78 -1.74 5.46
N ILE A 9 8.03 -2.28 4.48
CA ILE A 9 7.18 -3.46 4.68
C ILE A 9 8.03 -4.65 5.13
N HIS A 10 9.15 -4.91 4.44
CA HIS A 10 10.03 -6.02 4.77
C HIS A 10 10.53 -5.94 6.21
N LEU A 11 11.02 -4.77 6.65
CA LEU A 11 11.50 -4.60 8.02
C LEU A 11 10.38 -4.66 9.07
N ALA A 12 9.15 -4.27 8.75
CA ALA A 12 8.00 -4.48 9.62
C ALA A 12 7.74 -5.98 9.82
N LEU A 13 7.77 -6.77 8.74
CA LEU A 13 7.61 -8.24 8.82
C LEU A 13 8.76 -8.90 9.62
N VAL A 14 10.02 -8.49 9.38
CA VAL A 14 11.18 -8.94 10.17
C VAL A 14 11.00 -8.63 11.66
N ALA A 15 10.59 -7.41 12.01
CA ALA A 15 10.39 -6.99 13.39
C ALA A 15 9.25 -7.74 14.10
N MET A 16 8.30 -8.27 13.33
CA MET A 16 7.20 -9.10 13.81
C MET A 16 7.51 -10.60 13.80
N ASN A 17 8.75 -10.96 13.46
CA ASN A 17 9.21 -12.35 13.34
C ASN A 17 8.30 -13.17 12.39
N VAL A 18 7.94 -12.61 11.27
CA VAL A 18 7.26 -13.35 10.19
C VAL A 18 8.28 -14.23 9.50
N GLY A 19 7.93 -15.47 9.24
CA GLY A 19 8.84 -16.47 8.64
C GLY A 19 8.13 -17.66 8.01
N PRO A 20 8.89 -18.71 7.64
CA PRO A 20 8.33 -19.91 7.04
C PRO A 20 7.24 -20.55 7.90
N GLY A 21 6.11 -20.89 7.27
CA GLY A 21 4.94 -21.47 7.92
C GLY A 21 3.99 -20.45 8.55
N ASP A 22 4.30 -19.16 8.46
CA ASP A 22 3.36 -18.09 8.77
C ASP A 22 2.54 -17.69 7.53
N GLU A 23 1.33 -17.23 7.77
CA GLU A 23 0.46 -16.64 6.75
C GLU A 23 0.27 -15.16 7.01
N VAL A 24 0.26 -14.36 5.93
CA VAL A 24 0.03 -12.91 5.97
C VAL A 24 -1.15 -12.57 5.06
N LEU A 25 -2.19 -11.98 5.64
CA LEU A 25 -3.35 -11.52 4.87
C LEU A 25 -3.00 -10.20 4.17
N CYS A 26 -3.29 -10.11 2.88
CA CYS A 26 -3.05 -8.91 2.09
C CYS A 26 -4.14 -8.77 1.04
N GLN A 27 -4.57 -7.53 0.75
CA GLN A 27 -5.50 -7.35 -0.36
C GLN A 27 -4.87 -7.75 -1.69
N SER A 28 -5.69 -8.32 -2.57
CA SER A 28 -5.25 -8.77 -3.88
C SER A 28 -5.04 -7.62 -4.86
N PHE A 29 -5.92 -6.62 -4.81
CA PHE A 29 -5.82 -5.45 -5.67
C PHE A 29 -4.83 -4.44 -5.07
N THR A 30 -3.55 -4.68 -5.34
CA THR A 30 -2.44 -3.86 -4.83
C THR A 30 -1.24 -3.91 -5.77
N PHE A 31 -0.25 -3.08 -5.48
CA PHE A 31 1.06 -3.16 -6.11
C PHE A 31 1.89 -4.31 -5.52
N ALA A 32 2.72 -4.96 -6.34
CA ALA A 32 3.51 -6.12 -5.94
C ALA A 32 4.41 -5.90 -4.72
N ALA A 33 4.78 -4.65 -4.43
CA ALA A 33 5.61 -4.31 -3.28
C ALA A 33 4.94 -4.58 -1.92
N SER A 34 3.61 -4.63 -1.85
CA SER A 34 2.88 -5.03 -0.63
C SER A 34 3.04 -6.53 -0.35
N VAL A 35 3.19 -7.37 -1.39
CA VAL A 35 3.17 -8.84 -1.30
C VAL A 35 4.56 -9.46 -1.34
N ASN A 36 5.45 -8.95 -2.19
CA ASN A 36 6.80 -9.52 -2.36
C ASN A 36 7.56 -9.71 -1.03
N PRO A 37 7.54 -8.76 -0.07
CA PRO A 37 8.23 -8.92 1.21
C PRO A 37 7.71 -10.08 2.07
N ILE A 38 6.46 -10.51 1.89
CA ILE A 38 5.91 -11.70 2.54
C ILE A 38 6.70 -12.93 2.09
N VAL A 39 6.88 -13.05 0.77
CA VAL A 39 7.64 -14.16 0.18
C VAL A 39 9.13 -14.08 0.50
N TYR A 40 9.71 -12.86 0.63
CA TYR A 40 11.10 -12.71 1.08
C TYR A 40 11.34 -13.33 2.46
N GLN A 41 10.32 -13.33 3.33
CA GLN A 41 10.36 -13.95 4.66
C GLN A 41 10.06 -15.46 4.63
N GLY A 42 9.76 -16.05 3.45
CA GLY A 42 9.33 -17.44 3.32
C GLY A 42 7.91 -17.70 3.87
N ALA A 43 7.14 -16.65 4.12
CA ALA A 43 5.75 -16.73 4.53
C ALA A 43 4.81 -16.82 3.32
N THR A 44 3.59 -17.25 3.54
CA THR A 44 2.58 -17.40 2.50
C THR A 44 1.63 -16.20 2.49
N PRO A 45 1.48 -15.48 1.37
CA PRO A 45 0.45 -14.47 1.22
C PRO A 45 -0.93 -15.14 1.09
N VAL A 46 -1.93 -14.61 1.78
CA VAL A 46 -3.33 -15.00 1.62
C VAL A 46 -4.10 -13.78 1.13
N PHE A 47 -4.66 -13.87 -0.05
CA PHE A 47 -5.27 -12.73 -0.73
C PHE A 47 -6.73 -12.54 -0.30
N ILE A 48 -7.06 -11.28 0.02
CA ILE A 48 -8.41 -10.83 0.34
C ILE A 48 -8.91 -9.98 -0.83
N ASP A 49 -10.15 -10.18 -1.25
CA ASP A 49 -10.75 -9.38 -2.30
C ASP A 49 -11.14 -7.99 -1.80
N SER A 50 -11.49 -7.12 -2.74
CA SER A 50 -11.79 -5.71 -2.50
C SER A 50 -13.30 -5.47 -2.42
N GLU A 51 -13.70 -4.55 -1.55
CA GLU A 51 -15.05 -3.99 -1.63
C GLU A 51 -15.15 -2.96 -2.78
N SER A 52 -16.38 -2.70 -3.22
CA SER A 52 -16.65 -2.01 -4.49
C SER A 52 -16.53 -0.47 -4.46
N LYS A 53 -16.50 0.15 -3.28
CA LYS A 53 -16.55 1.61 -3.15
C LYS A 53 -15.15 2.23 -3.11
N THR A 54 -14.28 1.75 -2.22
CA THR A 54 -12.90 2.24 -2.08
C THR A 54 -11.89 1.42 -2.87
N TRP A 55 -12.28 0.21 -3.34
CA TRP A 55 -11.43 -0.82 -3.97
C TRP A 55 -10.36 -1.39 -3.04
N ASN A 56 -10.45 -1.10 -1.76
CA ASN A 56 -9.55 -1.65 -0.75
C ASN A 56 -10.12 -2.93 -0.14
N MET A 57 -9.39 -3.53 0.78
CA MET A 57 -9.72 -4.79 1.45
C MET A 57 -11.15 -4.78 2.00
N ASP A 58 -11.93 -5.81 1.68
CA ASP A 58 -13.28 -6.01 2.20
C ASP A 58 -13.20 -6.54 3.65
N PRO A 59 -13.81 -5.83 4.65
CA PRO A 59 -13.78 -6.26 6.05
C PRO A 59 -14.48 -7.60 6.32
N GLU A 60 -15.57 -7.93 5.60
CA GLU A 60 -16.32 -9.18 5.78
C GLU A 60 -15.52 -10.36 5.22
N LEU A 61 -14.90 -10.17 4.04
CA LEU A 61 -14.01 -11.18 3.46
C LEU A 61 -12.74 -11.36 4.27
N LEU A 62 -12.22 -10.30 4.89
CA LEU A 62 -11.10 -10.39 5.85
C LEU A 62 -11.45 -11.31 7.01
N GLU A 63 -12.61 -11.10 7.65
CA GLU A 63 -13.03 -11.97 8.78
C GLU A 63 -13.26 -13.42 8.32
N THR A 64 -13.87 -13.59 7.15
CA THR A 64 -14.09 -14.92 6.54
C THR A 64 -12.77 -15.64 6.30
N ALA A 65 -11.78 -14.97 5.77
CA ALA A 65 -10.45 -15.55 5.53
C ALA A 65 -9.75 -15.92 6.85
N ILE A 66 -9.82 -15.06 7.88
CA ILE A 66 -9.25 -15.38 9.20
C ILE A 66 -9.86 -16.68 9.76
N LYS A 67 -11.19 -16.81 9.74
CA LYS A 67 -11.90 -18.01 10.21
C LYS A 67 -11.50 -19.26 9.41
N ASP A 68 -11.43 -19.15 8.09
CA ASP A 68 -11.01 -20.23 7.20
C ASP A 68 -9.58 -20.68 7.48
N ARG A 69 -8.63 -19.73 7.64
CA ARG A 69 -7.23 -20.07 7.89
C ARG A 69 -7.06 -20.74 9.25
N ILE A 70 -7.72 -20.23 10.29
CA ILE A 70 -7.71 -20.87 11.63
C ILE A 70 -8.28 -22.28 11.55
N ALA A 71 -9.39 -22.49 10.84
CA ALA A 71 -9.99 -23.82 10.70
C ALA A 71 -9.09 -24.81 9.93
N LYS A 72 -8.40 -24.35 8.87
CA LYS A 72 -7.56 -25.20 8.02
C LYS A 72 -6.16 -25.46 8.59
N THR A 73 -5.57 -24.48 9.27
CA THR A 73 -4.17 -24.56 9.71
C THR A 73 -4.00 -24.74 11.22
N GLY A 74 -5.06 -24.52 11.99
CA GLY A 74 -5.01 -24.47 13.45
C GLY A 74 -4.29 -23.25 14.02
N LYS A 75 -3.91 -22.28 13.15
CA LYS A 75 -3.17 -21.07 13.52
C LYS A 75 -3.85 -19.83 12.97
N LYS A 76 -3.78 -18.73 13.72
CA LYS A 76 -4.20 -17.44 13.19
C LYS A 76 -3.12 -16.84 12.26
N PRO A 77 -3.51 -16.13 11.21
CA PRO A 77 -2.56 -15.37 10.39
C PRO A 77 -1.69 -14.44 11.23
N LYS A 78 -0.45 -14.23 10.81
CA LYS A 78 0.56 -13.51 11.60
C LYS A 78 0.34 -12.01 11.62
N THR A 79 -0.10 -11.45 10.51
CA THR A 79 -0.39 -10.03 10.33
C THR A 79 -1.29 -9.80 9.14
N ILE A 80 -1.88 -8.60 9.08
CA ILE A 80 -2.64 -8.07 7.95
C ILE A 80 -1.79 -6.94 7.33
N ILE A 81 -1.67 -6.91 6.00
CA ILE A 81 -1.17 -5.76 5.25
C ILE A 81 -2.38 -5.07 4.61
N LEU A 82 -2.78 -3.95 5.19
CA LEU A 82 -3.84 -3.09 4.70
C LEU A 82 -3.25 -2.05 3.76
N VAL A 83 -3.71 -1.99 2.53
CA VAL A 83 -3.24 -1.03 1.52
C VAL A 83 -4.27 0.07 1.33
N TYR A 84 -3.81 1.27 1.04
CA TYR A 84 -4.64 2.42 0.63
C TYR A 84 -4.43 2.67 -0.86
N LEU A 85 -5.10 1.85 -1.67
CA LEU A 85 -4.93 1.82 -3.13
C LEU A 85 -5.18 3.20 -3.75
N TYR A 86 -4.23 3.68 -4.55
CA TYR A 86 -4.25 4.98 -5.23
C TYR A 86 -4.44 6.19 -4.29
N GLY A 87 -4.17 5.99 -3.00
CA GLY A 87 -4.32 7.00 -1.96
C GLY A 87 -5.72 7.06 -1.33
N MET A 88 -6.61 6.14 -1.68
CA MET A 88 -7.95 6.05 -1.14
C MET A 88 -7.94 5.40 0.25
N PRO A 89 -8.46 6.04 1.31
CA PRO A 89 -8.67 5.39 2.59
C PRO A 89 -9.60 4.17 2.46
N SER A 90 -9.35 3.12 3.23
CA SER A 90 -10.24 1.97 3.36
C SER A 90 -11.25 2.17 4.49
N TYR A 91 -12.15 1.23 4.69
CA TYR A 91 -13.02 1.15 5.87
C TYR A 91 -12.18 0.72 7.10
N ILE A 92 -11.37 1.67 7.61
CA ILE A 92 -10.31 1.40 8.60
C ILE A 92 -10.90 0.91 9.92
N ASP A 93 -11.98 1.51 10.39
CA ASP A 93 -12.58 1.18 11.67
C ASP A 93 -13.07 -0.28 11.68
N GLU A 94 -13.73 -0.72 10.61
CA GLU A 94 -14.25 -2.07 10.44
C GLU A 94 -13.11 -3.10 10.33
N ILE A 95 -12.07 -2.78 9.58
CA ILE A 95 -10.88 -3.64 9.45
C ILE A 95 -10.15 -3.75 10.80
N MET A 96 -9.97 -2.63 11.49
CA MET A 96 -9.31 -2.62 12.80
C MET A 96 -10.15 -3.33 13.88
N GLU A 97 -11.48 -3.27 13.81
CA GLU A 97 -12.36 -4.03 14.69
C GLU A 97 -12.15 -5.54 14.49
N VAL A 98 -12.15 -6.01 13.23
CA VAL A 98 -11.86 -7.42 12.91
C VAL A 98 -10.46 -7.79 13.39
N ALA A 99 -9.44 -7.01 13.05
CA ALA A 99 -8.05 -7.28 13.43
C ALA A 99 -7.87 -7.38 14.95
N ASN A 100 -8.48 -6.47 15.70
CA ASN A 100 -8.44 -6.47 17.18
C ASN A 100 -9.17 -7.66 17.78
N ARG A 101 -10.32 -8.07 17.25
CA ARG A 101 -11.09 -9.23 17.68
C ARG A 101 -10.27 -10.52 17.65
N TYR A 102 -9.43 -10.65 16.64
CA TYR A 102 -8.54 -11.82 16.49
C TYR A 102 -7.12 -11.55 17.01
N GLU A 103 -6.84 -10.38 17.56
CA GLU A 103 -5.50 -9.95 18.01
C GLU A 103 -4.43 -10.13 16.93
N ILE A 104 -4.75 -9.77 15.69
CA ILE A 104 -3.83 -9.80 14.55
C ILE A 104 -3.34 -8.37 14.30
N PRO A 105 -2.03 -8.10 14.38
CA PRO A 105 -1.50 -6.77 14.13
C PRO A 105 -1.63 -6.38 12.66
N VAL A 106 -1.81 -5.08 12.40
CA VAL A 106 -1.96 -4.50 11.06
C VAL A 106 -0.71 -3.70 10.69
N ILE A 107 -0.21 -3.91 9.48
CA ILE A 107 0.74 -3.05 8.77
C ILE A 107 -0.08 -2.26 7.75
N GLU A 108 -0.05 -0.93 7.83
CA GLU A 108 -0.68 -0.07 6.84
C GLU A 108 0.31 0.25 5.72
N ASP A 109 0.04 -0.25 4.53
CA ASP A 109 0.78 0.19 3.33
C ASP A 109 0.19 1.49 2.80
N SER A 110 0.70 2.59 3.34
CA SER A 110 0.33 3.96 2.97
C SER A 110 1.28 4.55 1.93
N ALA A 111 1.95 3.69 1.14
CA ALA A 111 2.90 4.11 0.11
C ALA A 111 2.29 5.08 -0.93
N GLU A 112 0.98 5.12 -1.05
CA GLU A 112 0.21 5.95 -1.98
C GLU A 112 -0.65 7.00 -1.25
N ALA A 113 -0.78 6.87 0.07
CA ALA A 113 -1.73 7.63 0.89
C ALA A 113 -1.07 8.75 1.72
N PHE A 114 0.10 9.25 1.30
CA PHE A 114 0.71 10.39 1.99
C PHE A 114 -0.23 11.61 1.97
N GLY A 115 -0.68 12.05 3.14
CA GLY A 115 -1.65 13.14 3.30
C GLY A 115 -3.13 12.73 3.14
N SER A 116 -3.42 11.45 2.93
CA SER A 116 -4.80 10.93 3.06
C SER A 116 -5.19 10.81 4.53
N VAL A 117 -6.47 11.06 4.81
CA VAL A 117 -7.01 11.16 6.17
C VAL A 117 -8.31 10.37 6.27
N TYR A 118 -8.49 9.63 7.35
CA TYR A 118 -9.72 8.97 7.74
C TYR A 118 -10.13 9.43 9.14
N ASN A 119 -11.35 9.92 9.30
CA ASN A 119 -11.85 10.47 10.58
C ASN A 119 -10.86 11.46 11.24
N ASN A 120 -10.32 12.42 10.45
CA ASN A 120 -9.32 13.41 10.88
C ASN A 120 -7.98 12.83 11.39
N LYS A 121 -7.71 11.56 11.14
CA LYS A 121 -6.44 10.92 11.48
C LYS A 121 -5.73 10.44 10.22
N ALA A 122 -4.42 10.67 10.13
CA ALA A 122 -3.65 10.34 8.95
C ALA A 122 -3.58 8.82 8.70
N CYS A 123 -3.79 8.37 7.46
CA CYS A 123 -3.52 7.02 7.04
C CYS A 123 -2.05 6.64 7.31
N GLY A 124 -1.81 5.42 7.75
CA GLY A 124 -0.50 4.96 8.21
C GLY A 124 -0.26 5.14 9.71
N THR A 125 -1.28 5.53 10.50
CA THR A 125 -1.14 5.75 11.96
C THR A 125 -2.16 4.97 12.79
N PHE A 126 -2.95 4.08 12.20
CA PHE A 126 -3.96 3.26 12.86
C PHE A 126 -3.43 1.91 13.31
N GLY A 127 -2.63 1.26 12.46
CA GLY A 127 -2.05 -0.04 12.71
C GLY A 127 -0.80 -0.01 13.59
N ARG A 128 -0.17 -1.20 13.70
CA ARG A 128 1.09 -1.34 14.41
C ARG A 128 2.26 -0.67 13.71
N PHE A 129 2.27 -0.69 12.37
CA PHE A 129 3.25 -0.03 11.52
C PHE A 129 2.55 0.69 10.38
N GLY A 130 3.09 1.85 10.00
CA GLY A 130 2.68 2.58 8.81
C GLY A 130 3.84 2.72 7.84
N VAL A 131 3.61 2.38 6.59
CA VAL A 131 4.62 2.41 5.53
C VAL A 131 4.39 3.61 4.63
N MET A 132 5.43 4.38 4.37
CA MET A 132 5.44 5.47 3.41
C MET A 132 6.44 5.18 2.29
N SER A 133 6.12 5.61 1.08
CA SER A 133 7.02 5.56 -0.07
C SER A 133 7.27 6.95 -0.61
N PHE A 134 8.53 7.22 -0.93
CA PHE A 134 9.00 8.45 -1.56
C PHE A 134 9.70 8.15 -2.89
N ASN A 135 9.24 7.10 -3.59
CA ASN A 135 9.71 6.77 -4.93
C ASN A 135 9.43 7.92 -5.91
N GLY A 136 10.07 7.91 -7.09
CA GLY A 136 10.04 8.99 -8.06
C GLY A 136 8.66 9.52 -8.45
N ASN A 137 7.64 8.64 -8.44
CA ASN A 137 6.27 8.94 -8.86
C ASN A 137 5.29 9.16 -7.70
N LYS A 138 5.74 9.21 -6.44
CA LYS A 138 4.85 9.37 -5.29
C LYS A 138 4.49 10.84 -5.03
N MET A 139 3.51 11.08 -4.15
CA MET A 139 2.99 12.42 -3.81
C MET A 139 4.13 13.40 -3.48
N ILE A 140 5.15 12.96 -2.75
CA ILE A 140 6.45 13.61 -2.61
C ILE A 140 7.54 12.57 -2.92
N THR A 141 8.66 13.01 -3.48
CA THR A 141 9.71 12.10 -3.92
C THR A 141 11.06 12.41 -3.30
N THR A 142 11.83 11.35 -3.08
CA THR A 142 13.27 11.44 -2.78
C THR A 142 14.09 10.73 -3.86
N SER A 143 13.55 10.59 -5.08
CA SER A 143 14.03 9.69 -6.14
C SER A 143 13.86 8.21 -5.76
N GLY A 144 14.48 7.77 -4.68
CA GLY A 144 14.23 6.50 -4.01
C GLY A 144 14.21 6.72 -2.50
N GLY A 145 13.20 6.18 -1.82
CA GLY A 145 13.04 6.35 -0.39
C GLY A 145 11.73 5.83 0.15
N GLY A 146 11.65 5.74 1.45
CA GLY A 146 10.48 5.37 2.22
C GLY A 146 10.66 5.68 3.70
N ALA A 147 9.63 5.40 4.48
CA ALA A 147 9.70 5.48 5.93
C ALA A 147 8.82 4.39 6.55
N LEU A 148 9.18 3.99 7.76
CA LEU A 148 8.37 3.13 8.60
C LEU A 148 7.99 3.90 9.86
N ILE A 149 6.70 4.12 10.05
CA ILE A 149 6.12 4.65 11.28
C ILE A 149 6.04 3.50 12.26
N CYS A 150 6.65 3.67 13.42
CA CYS A 150 6.77 2.64 14.45
C CYS A 150 5.96 3.01 15.70
N PRO A 151 5.46 2.03 16.47
CA PRO A 151 4.64 2.30 17.65
C PRO A 151 5.41 3.00 18.78
N ASP A 152 6.72 2.81 18.83
CA ASP A 152 7.58 3.36 19.88
C ASP A 152 9.03 3.49 19.46
N GLY A 153 9.82 4.22 20.26
CA GLY A 153 11.25 4.47 19.99
C GLY A 153 12.13 3.20 20.06
N LYS A 154 11.76 2.21 20.87
CA LYS A 154 12.50 0.94 20.99
C LYS A 154 12.36 0.14 19.69
N THR A 155 11.14 0.04 19.17
CA THR A 155 10.85 -0.59 17.88
C THR A 155 11.56 0.16 16.74
N ALA A 156 11.51 1.50 16.72
CA ALA A 156 12.20 2.30 15.72
C ALA A 156 13.73 2.08 15.75
N SER A 157 14.32 1.98 16.93
CA SER A 157 15.75 1.66 17.09
C SER A 157 16.09 0.26 16.58
N ARG A 158 15.21 -0.72 16.81
CA ARG A 158 15.38 -2.08 16.30
C ARG A 158 15.30 -2.13 14.77
N ILE A 159 14.35 -1.39 14.17
CA ILE A 159 14.24 -1.23 12.70
C ILE A 159 15.52 -0.59 12.14
N LEU A 160 16.02 0.46 12.77
CA LEU A 160 17.26 1.12 12.33
C LEU A 160 18.47 0.18 12.42
N TYR A 161 18.56 -0.62 13.48
CA TYR A 161 19.60 -1.65 13.63
C TYR A 161 19.58 -2.63 12.46
N PHE A 162 18.42 -3.18 12.10
CA PHE A 162 18.30 -4.05 10.93
C PHE A 162 18.61 -3.32 9.62
N ALA A 163 18.15 -2.08 9.46
CA ALA A 163 18.39 -1.28 8.25
C ALA A 163 19.87 -0.92 8.04
N THR A 164 20.71 -1.06 9.09
CA THR A 164 22.15 -0.79 9.09
C THR A 164 22.97 -2.05 9.36
N GLN A 165 22.65 -3.13 8.65
CA GLN A 165 23.33 -4.42 8.61
C GLN A 165 23.33 -5.19 9.95
N ALA A 166 22.48 -4.85 10.92
CA ALA A 166 22.45 -5.46 12.26
C ALA A 166 23.84 -5.44 12.94
N ARG A 167 24.58 -4.35 12.73
CA ARG A 167 25.94 -4.20 13.30
C ARG A 167 25.87 -3.94 14.78
N GLN A 168 26.64 -4.71 15.57
CA GLN A 168 26.79 -4.54 17.00
C GLN A 168 27.64 -3.30 17.34
N PRO A 169 27.38 -2.64 18.48
CA PRO A 169 28.16 -1.46 18.92
C PRO A 169 29.52 -1.89 19.53
N LYS A 170 30.42 -2.41 18.69
CA LYS A 170 31.78 -2.82 19.06
C LYS A 170 32.81 -2.03 18.26
N SER A 171 34.05 -2.00 18.73
CA SER A 171 35.17 -1.39 18.01
C SER A 171 35.56 -2.15 16.73
N TYR A 172 35.07 -3.36 16.56
CA TYR A 172 35.24 -4.21 15.38
C TYR A 172 33.91 -4.59 14.81
N TYR A 173 33.87 -5.06 13.56
CA TYR A 173 32.63 -5.51 12.92
C TYR A 173 32.18 -6.84 13.51
N LEU A 174 31.01 -6.83 14.16
CA LEU A 174 30.35 -8.00 14.72
C LEU A 174 28.89 -7.98 14.32
N HIS A 175 28.41 -9.08 13.77
CA HIS A 175 27.03 -9.31 13.38
C HIS A 175 26.52 -10.60 14.01
N THR A 176 25.48 -10.51 14.82
CA THR A 176 24.85 -11.67 15.50
C THR A 176 23.49 -12.01 14.89
N GLU A 177 23.01 -11.17 13.98
CA GLU A 177 21.75 -11.33 13.25
C GLU A 177 21.96 -10.88 11.80
N ILE A 178 21.09 -11.36 10.92
CA ILE A 178 21.04 -10.89 9.54
C ILE A 178 20.42 -9.50 9.50
N GLY A 179 21.12 -8.56 8.87
CA GLY A 179 20.65 -7.20 8.66
C GLY A 179 20.70 -6.81 7.18
N TYR A 180 20.24 -5.60 6.88
CA TYR A 180 20.02 -5.11 5.53
C TYR A 180 20.66 -3.75 5.33
N ASN A 181 20.94 -3.40 4.09
CA ASN A 181 21.36 -2.04 3.71
C ASN A 181 20.15 -1.25 3.22
N TYR A 182 19.27 -0.89 4.15
CA TYR A 182 17.96 -0.29 3.86
C TYR A 182 17.80 1.15 4.39
N ARG A 183 18.84 1.76 4.91
CA ARG A 183 18.80 3.15 5.36
C ARG A 183 18.71 4.10 4.17
N MET A 184 17.89 5.14 4.27
CA MET A 184 17.84 6.23 3.29
C MET A 184 19.17 6.97 3.25
N SER A 185 19.66 7.29 2.05
CA SER A 185 20.86 8.10 1.88
C SER A 185 20.62 9.57 2.26
N ASN A 186 21.71 10.29 2.64
CA ASN A 186 21.61 11.69 2.97
C ASN A 186 21.19 12.57 1.79
N ILE A 187 21.55 12.17 0.56
CA ILE A 187 21.14 12.86 -0.66
C ILE A 187 19.61 12.78 -0.81
N CYS A 188 19.05 11.56 -0.74
CA CYS A 188 17.61 11.35 -0.80
C CYS A 188 16.88 12.08 0.35
N ALA A 189 17.42 12.05 1.56
CA ALA A 189 16.85 12.76 2.69
C ALA A 189 16.85 14.29 2.49
N GLY A 190 17.89 14.84 1.87
CA GLY A 190 17.97 16.26 1.51
C GLY A 190 16.90 16.66 0.51
N ILE A 191 16.67 15.85 -0.54
CA ILE A 191 15.58 16.05 -1.51
C ILE A 191 14.24 16.01 -0.79
N GLY A 192 14.02 15.02 0.09
CA GLY A 192 12.77 14.86 0.84
C GLY A 192 12.46 16.08 1.72
N ARG A 193 13.45 16.67 2.36
CA ARG A 193 13.27 17.92 3.12
C ARG A 193 12.75 19.07 2.26
N GLY A 194 13.27 19.22 1.05
CA GLY A 194 12.76 20.19 0.08
C GLY A 194 11.33 19.88 -0.36
N GLN A 195 11.04 18.62 -0.68
CA GLN A 195 9.70 18.19 -1.10
C GLN A 195 8.65 18.38 0.00
N MET A 196 9.00 18.20 1.26
CA MET A 196 8.09 18.41 2.39
C MET A 196 7.59 19.87 2.48
N THR A 197 8.35 20.85 1.99
CA THR A 197 7.92 22.26 2.06
C THR A 197 6.72 22.57 1.17
N ILE A 198 6.49 21.79 0.10
CA ILE A 198 5.40 21.96 -0.87
C ILE A 198 4.37 20.81 -0.81
N ALA A 199 4.49 19.90 0.17
CA ALA A 199 3.65 18.70 0.25
C ALA A 199 2.15 19.02 0.30
N ASN A 200 1.74 20.01 1.07
CA ASN A 200 0.33 20.41 1.17
C ASN A 200 -0.19 21.00 -0.14
N GLU A 201 0.63 21.75 -0.86
CA GLU A 201 0.29 22.29 -2.18
C GLU A 201 0.10 21.18 -3.21
N HIS A 202 0.97 20.17 -3.21
CA HIS A 202 0.83 18.98 -4.06
C HIS A 202 -0.46 18.22 -3.77
N ILE A 203 -0.78 17.96 -2.50
CA ILE A 203 -2.03 17.30 -2.10
C ILE A 203 -3.25 18.10 -2.57
N ALA A 204 -3.24 19.41 -2.33
CA ALA A 204 -4.32 20.30 -2.77
C ALA A 204 -4.49 20.29 -4.30
N HIS A 205 -3.38 20.29 -5.03
CA HIS A 205 -3.38 20.22 -6.50
C HIS A 205 -3.99 18.90 -7.00
N HIS A 206 -3.62 17.74 -6.42
CA HIS A 206 -4.20 16.45 -6.81
C HIS A 206 -5.71 16.38 -6.51
N ARG A 207 -6.15 16.93 -5.38
CA ARG A 207 -7.58 17.05 -5.06
C ARG A 207 -8.32 17.92 -6.06
N HIS A 208 -7.72 19.05 -6.46
CA HIS A 208 -8.28 19.91 -7.50
C HIS A 208 -8.37 19.18 -8.86
N LEU A 209 -7.35 18.41 -9.26
CA LEU A 209 -7.40 17.60 -10.49
C LEU A 209 -8.55 16.59 -10.45
N LYS A 210 -8.79 15.95 -9.31
CA LYS A 210 -9.96 15.07 -9.13
C LYS A 210 -11.27 15.84 -9.36
N ASP A 211 -11.44 17.03 -8.79
CA ASP A 211 -12.63 17.86 -8.99
C ASP A 211 -12.79 18.25 -10.45
N PHE A 212 -11.69 18.58 -11.12
CA PHE A 212 -11.67 18.88 -12.56
C PHE A 212 -12.17 17.69 -13.40
N TYR A 213 -11.74 16.45 -13.11
CA TYR A 213 -12.21 15.27 -13.82
C TYR A 213 -13.68 14.94 -13.51
N VAL A 214 -14.11 15.07 -12.25
CA VAL A 214 -15.52 14.86 -11.88
C VAL A 214 -16.43 15.83 -12.64
N GLU A 215 -16.04 17.10 -12.71
CA GLU A 215 -16.78 18.11 -13.46
C GLU A 215 -16.74 17.85 -14.98
N GLY A 216 -15.56 17.52 -15.51
CA GLY A 216 -15.36 17.30 -16.95
C GLY A 216 -16.12 16.06 -17.49
N PHE A 217 -16.37 15.07 -16.65
CA PHE A 217 -17.13 13.86 -17.03
C PHE A 217 -18.58 13.84 -16.52
N ARG A 218 -19.07 14.95 -15.95
CA ARG A 218 -20.42 15.02 -15.36
C ARG A 218 -21.52 14.54 -16.32
N ASP A 219 -21.43 14.94 -17.60
CA ASP A 219 -22.44 14.66 -18.62
C ASP A 219 -22.05 13.44 -19.50
N VAL A 220 -21.13 12.60 -19.04
CA VAL A 220 -20.69 11.38 -19.75
C VAL A 220 -21.08 10.15 -18.94
N ASP A 221 -22.27 9.62 -19.21
CA ASP A 221 -22.90 8.53 -18.44
C ASP A 221 -22.05 7.25 -18.35
N ASP A 222 -21.19 7.01 -19.33
CA ASP A 222 -20.38 5.78 -19.42
C ASP A 222 -19.07 5.86 -18.61
N ILE A 223 -18.70 7.03 -18.05
CA ILE A 223 -17.47 7.23 -17.30
C ILE A 223 -17.79 7.51 -15.83
N VAL A 224 -17.17 6.75 -14.94
CA VAL A 224 -17.25 6.96 -13.49
C VAL A 224 -15.85 7.30 -12.97
N VAL A 225 -15.69 8.49 -12.39
CA VAL A 225 -14.47 8.87 -11.68
C VAL A 225 -14.49 8.27 -10.29
N HIS A 226 -13.41 7.59 -9.91
CA HIS A 226 -13.26 7.00 -8.57
C HIS A 226 -13.04 8.10 -7.53
N VAL A 227 -13.98 8.24 -6.60
CA VAL A 227 -13.98 9.25 -5.55
C VAL A 227 -14.20 8.61 -4.18
N ALA A 228 -13.78 9.30 -3.13
CA ALA A 228 -14.03 8.85 -1.75
C ALA A 228 -15.55 8.76 -1.50
N PRO A 229 -16.04 7.60 -1.02
CA PRO A 229 -17.48 7.38 -0.87
C PRO A 229 -18.09 8.13 0.33
N GLU A 230 -17.26 8.51 1.31
CA GLU A 230 -17.71 9.08 2.58
C GLU A 230 -16.98 10.38 2.90
N ASN A 231 -17.66 11.34 3.51
CA ASN A 231 -17.09 12.67 3.83
C ASN A 231 -15.94 12.63 4.84
N PHE A 232 -15.85 11.59 5.65
CA PHE A 232 -14.76 11.41 6.61
C PHE A 232 -13.52 10.75 5.97
N MET A 233 -13.60 10.31 4.71
CA MET A 233 -12.51 9.78 3.91
C MET A 233 -11.95 10.88 3.01
N GLN A 234 -10.78 11.39 3.32
CA GLN A 234 -10.12 12.43 2.53
C GLN A 234 -8.91 11.82 1.79
N SER A 235 -9.13 11.36 0.57
CA SER A 235 -8.04 10.88 -0.28
C SER A 235 -7.11 12.03 -0.67
N ASN A 236 -5.83 11.71 -0.87
CA ASN A 236 -4.88 12.58 -1.53
C ASN A 236 -5.03 12.56 -3.07
N TYR A 237 -5.77 11.57 -3.61
CA TYR A 237 -5.92 11.32 -5.05
C TYR A 237 -4.57 11.27 -5.78
N TRP A 238 -3.61 10.49 -5.25
CA TRP A 238 -2.31 10.28 -5.88
C TRP A 238 -2.44 9.91 -7.35
N LEU A 239 -3.39 9.06 -7.69
CA LEU A 239 -3.83 8.81 -9.07
C LEU A 239 -5.34 9.06 -9.20
N ASN A 240 -5.73 9.67 -10.32
CA ASN A 240 -7.13 9.74 -10.70
C ASN A 240 -7.48 8.51 -11.53
N ALA A 241 -8.42 7.72 -11.06
CA ALA A 241 -8.88 6.52 -11.73
C ALA A 241 -10.30 6.68 -12.25
N ILE A 242 -10.58 6.09 -13.41
CA ILE A 242 -11.90 6.04 -14.02
C ILE A 242 -12.28 4.60 -14.34
N THR A 243 -13.57 4.33 -14.35
CA THR A 243 -14.15 3.08 -14.88
C THR A 243 -15.17 3.39 -15.97
N PHE A 244 -15.43 2.41 -16.81
CA PHE A 244 -16.44 2.48 -17.86
C PHE A 244 -17.60 1.54 -17.52
N ASN A 245 -18.82 2.06 -17.46
CA ASN A 245 -20.00 1.31 -17.00
C ASN A 245 -20.29 0.06 -17.83
N ASN A 246 -19.97 0.07 -19.12
CA ASN A 246 -20.26 -1.03 -20.06
C ASN A 246 -19.05 -1.94 -20.31
N ILE A 247 -17.94 -1.73 -19.64
CA ILE A 247 -16.72 -2.52 -19.81
C ILE A 247 -16.50 -3.40 -18.56
N ARG A 248 -16.31 -4.70 -18.78
CA ARG A 248 -15.99 -5.66 -17.72
C ARG A 248 -14.55 -6.12 -17.85
N CYS A 249 -13.87 -6.29 -16.73
CA CYS A 249 -12.58 -6.96 -16.72
C CYS A 249 -12.69 -8.37 -17.31
N THR A 250 -11.71 -8.76 -18.10
CA THR A 250 -11.59 -10.13 -18.56
C THR A 250 -11.16 -11.01 -17.37
N VAL A 251 -11.58 -12.27 -17.36
CA VAL A 251 -11.18 -13.27 -16.34
C VAL A 251 -9.66 -13.45 -16.29
N THR A 252 -8.97 -13.17 -17.39
CA THR A 252 -7.51 -13.23 -17.50
C THR A 252 -6.79 -12.03 -16.86
N GLY A 253 -7.52 -10.99 -16.47
CA GLY A 253 -6.95 -9.73 -15.99
C GLY A 253 -6.24 -8.91 -17.08
N GLU A 254 -6.43 -9.24 -18.35
CA GLU A 254 -5.95 -8.42 -19.47
C GLU A 254 -6.90 -7.25 -19.71
N PRO A 255 -6.37 -6.05 -20.04
CA PRO A 255 -7.19 -4.89 -20.35
C PRO A 255 -8.11 -5.16 -21.55
N ASP A 256 -9.36 -4.72 -21.44
CA ASP A 256 -10.31 -4.77 -22.54
C ASP A 256 -9.75 -4.04 -23.78
N PRO A 257 -10.01 -4.52 -25.02
CA PRO A 257 -9.57 -3.84 -26.23
C PRO A 257 -10.03 -2.38 -26.35
N PHE A 258 -11.18 -2.03 -25.78
CA PHE A 258 -11.65 -0.65 -25.72
C PHE A 258 -10.75 0.20 -24.82
N VAL A 259 -10.40 -0.27 -23.64
CA VAL A 259 -9.47 0.41 -22.72
C VAL A 259 -8.12 0.65 -23.40
N LYS A 260 -7.61 -0.33 -24.15
CA LYS A 260 -6.37 -0.15 -24.95
C LYS A 260 -6.50 0.95 -26.00
N LYS A 261 -7.63 1.05 -26.69
CA LYS A 261 -7.88 2.14 -27.67
C LYS A 261 -7.95 3.51 -27.00
N VAL A 262 -8.61 3.62 -25.84
CA VAL A 262 -8.66 4.86 -25.06
C VAL A 262 -7.26 5.25 -24.63
N GLN A 263 -6.47 4.33 -24.10
CA GLN A 263 -5.07 4.57 -23.72
C GLN A 263 -4.23 5.05 -24.89
N GLN A 264 -4.34 4.43 -26.07
CA GLN A 264 -3.62 4.83 -27.27
C GLN A 264 -4.01 6.24 -27.74
N HIS A 265 -5.31 6.56 -27.68
CA HIS A 265 -5.79 7.90 -28.01
C HIS A 265 -5.24 8.95 -27.05
N LEU A 266 -5.32 8.72 -25.74
CA LEU A 266 -4.76 9.64 -24.74
C LEU A 266 -3.26 9.85 -24.95
N ALA A 267 -2.50 8.78 -25.21
CA ALA A 267 -1.08 8.88 -25.51
C ALA A 267 -0.79 9.71 -26.77
N SER A 268 -1.65 9.63 -27.80
CA SER A 268 -1.50 10.41 -29.04
C SER A 268 -1.65 11.93 -28.84
N VAL A 269 -2.30 12.34 -27.75
CA VAL A 269 -2.47 13.76 -27.37
C VAL A 269 -1.61 14.15 -26.15
N GLY A 270 -0.62 13.32 -25.78
CA GLY A 270 0.34 13.62 -24.74
C GLY A 270 -0.15 13.32 -23.31
N VAL A 271 -1.25 12.58 -23.14
CA VAL A 271 -1.77 12.18 -21.82
C VAL A 271 -1.35 10.75 -21.50
N GLU A 272 -0.51 10.59 -20.47
CA GLU A 272 -0.12 9.27 -19.99
C GLU A 272 -1.25 8.64 -19.17
N SER A 273 -1.58 7.39 -19.46
CA SER A 273 -2.53 6.60 -18.72
C SER A 273 -2.10 5.12 -18.63
N ARG A 274 -2.61 4.42 -17.63
CA ARG A 274 -2.36 3.00 -17.42
C ARG A 274 -3.69 2.30 -17.12
N PRO A 275 -3.87 1.04 -17.54
CA PRO A 275 -4.95 0.21 -17.00
C PRO A 275 -4.82 0.10 -15.48
N LEU A 276 -5.94 -0.12 -14.79
CA LEU A 276 -5.91 -0.49 -13.37
C LEU A 276 -5.04 -1.71 -13.18
N TRP A 277 -4.42 -1.82 -11.99
CA TRP A 277 -3.47 -2.89 -11.75
C TRP A 277 -4.13 -4.27 -11.80
N LYS A 278 -3.39 -5.22 -12.33
CA LYS A 278 -3.79 -6.63 -12.33
C LYS A 278 -3.70 -7.16 -10.90
N PRO A 279 -4.79 -7.73 -10.34
CA PRO A 279 -4.79 -8.28 -8.99
C PRO A 279 -3.70 -9.32 -8.77
N MET A 280 -3.14 -9.38 -7.56
CA MET A 280 -1.98 -10.21 -7.24
C MET A 280 -2.25 -11.70 -7.39
N HIS A 281 -3.44 -12.20 -7.01
CA HIS A 281 -3.82 -13.60 -7.19
C HIS A 281 -3.84 -14.06 -8.68
N THR A 282 -3.93 -13.12 -9.62
CA THR A 282 -3.88 -13.40 -11.06
C THR A 282 -2.47 -13.29 -11.65
N GLN A 283 -1.48 -12.88 -10.87
CA GLN A 283 -0.09 -12.79 -11.29
C GLN A 283 0.55 -14.19 -11.34
N PRO A 284 1.29 -14.53 -12.41
CA PRO A 284 1.90 -15.87 -12.54
C PRO A 284 2.80 -16.26 -11.36
N VAL A 285 3.43 -15.30 -10.71
CA VAL A 285 4.33 -15.52 -9.56
C VAL A 285 3.58 -15.94 -8.29
N PHE A 286 2.28 -15.69 -8.20
CA PHE A 286 1.43 -16.00 -7.04
C PHE A 286 0.32 -17.02 -7.34
N LYS A 287 0.43 -17.76 -8.45
CA LYS A 287 -0.60 -18.72 -8.89
C LYS A 287 -0.90 -19.84 -7.88
N ASP A 288 0.03 -20.10 -6.98
CA ASP A 288 -0.06 -21.16 -5.97
C ASP A 288 -0.24 -20.59 -4.54
N ALA A 289 -0.56 -19.30 -4.40
CA ALA A 289 -0.72 -18.60 -3.13
C ALA A 289 -2.20 -18.55 -2.70
#